data_e0bab0c41a397460b21868b46bf6ad23
#
_entry.id   e0bab0c41a397460b21868b46bf6ad23
#
_cell.length_a   1.000
_cell.length_b   1.000
_cell.length_c   1.000
_cell.angle_alpha   90.00
_cell.angle_beta   90.00
_cell.angle_gamma   90.00
#
_symmetry.space_group_name_H-M   'P 1'
#
loop_
_entity.id
_entity.type
_entity.pdbx_description
1 polymer ?
#
loop_
_entity_poly.entity_id
_entity_poly.type
_entity_poly.pdbx_seq_one_letter_code
_entity_poly.pdbx_strand_id
1 'polypeptide(L)'
;MERLDGKDSYIKKYCPVVDRVDVGEATARGWLSPYREYKVLIEVDDLSKYLELNREFYDHFSFFNHDFTLAMACASKWQKRVELAKIMCPDYANKPDEFKAINKQILIHAMGFNRALQGRKQFIYNHPKKIELTDLILKHRQDKKCITFSKTIKVAEKIGYGKVLSSKETKKKGRMTLEEFKEAKVGVLNTSKMLDEGADIPGLSVAVILGFDSSPTTKTQRIGRVIRKAENKVAEVFTFVIKGTVEEEWFRKSTSGKDFITIDSSNLLDVLEGREFTPKKNKETKMIFRF
;
A
#
# COMPACT_ATOMS: atom_id res chain seq x y z
N MET A 1 -17.96 3.86 1.54
CA MET A 1 -16.67 3.93 0.81
C MET A 1 -16.96 4.30 -0.62
N GLU A 2 -16.27 5.27 -1.15
CA GLU A 2 -16.41 5.61 -2.57
C GLU A 2 -15.59 4.67 -3.42
N ARG A 3 -16.15 4.20 -4.52
CA ARG A 3 -15.48 3.30 -5.45
C ARG A 3 -14.59 4.10 -6.40
N LEU A 4 -13.40 3.59 -6.66
CA LEU A 4 -12.44 4.22 -7.59
C LEU A 4 -12.86 4.10 -9.07
N ASP A 5 -13.85 3.24 -9.38
CA ASP A 5 -14.34 3.00 -10.76
C ASP A 5 -15.52 3.90 -11.15
N GLY A 6 -15.88 4.88 -10.32
CA GLY A 6 -16.96 5.85 -10.58
C GLY A 6 -18.39 5.27 -10.57
N LYS A 7 -18.57 3.98 -10.25
CA LYS A 7 -19.88 3.33 -10.24
C LYS A 7 -20.71 3.57 -8.97
N ASP A 8 -20.23 4.43 -8.08
CA ASP A 8 -20.95 4.79 -6.85
C ASP A 8 -22.31 5.40 -7.11
N SER A 9 -22.42 6.23 -8.14
CA SER A 9 -23.70 6.87 -8.50
C SER A 9 -24.77 5.83 -8.86
N TYR A 10 -24.38 4.80 -9.61
CA TYR A 10 -25.29 3.71 -9.97
C TYR A 10 -25.73 2.91 -8.74
N ILE A 11 -24.79 2.55 -7.85
CA ILE A 11 -25.10 1.80 -6.63
C ILE A 11 -25.99 2.63 -5.69
N LYS A 12 -25.65 3.91 -5.48
CA LYS A 12 -26.42 4.81 -4.60
C LYS A 12 -27.86 5.04 -5.07
N LYS A 13 -28.13 4.89 -6.38
CA LYS A 13 -29.47 4.97 -6.93
C LYS A 13 -30.37 3.83 -6.43
N TYR A 14 -29.84 2.62 -6.29
CA TYR A 14 -30.59 1.43 -5.89
C TYR A 14 -30.41 1.07 -4.41
N CYS A 15 -29.29 1.46 -3.83
CA CYS A 15 -28.93 1.22 -2.44
C CYS A 15 -28.49 2.55 -1.81
N PRO A 16 -29.44 3.41 -1.43
CA PRO A 16 -29.11 4.69 -0.79
C PRO A 16 -28.38 4.45 0.53
N VAL A 17 -27.45 5.33 0.86
CA VAL A 17 -26.78 5.31 2.17
C VAL A 17 -27.78 5.82 3.20
N VAL A 18 -28.20 4.95 4.11
CA VAL A 18 -29.15 5.27 5.17
C VAL A 18 -28.49 5.73 6.45
N ASP A 19 -27.23 5.28 6.70
CA ASP A 19 -26.46 5.68 7.87
C ASP A 19 -24.96 5.54 7.60
N ARG A 20 -24.14 6.28 8.35
CA ARG A 20 -22.68 6.22 8.33
C ARG A 20 -22.15 6.26 9.74
N VAL A 21 -21.40 5.22 10.10
CA VAL A 21 -20.67 5.15 11.36
C VAL A 21 -19.18 5.20 11.03
N ASP A 22 -18.46 6.15 11.57
CA ASP A 22 -17.00 6.19 11.46
C ASP A 22 -16.33 5.26 12.49
N VAL A 23 -15.00 5.05 12.32
CA VAL A 23 -14.24 4.16 13.18
C VAL A 23 -14.15 4.71 14.62
N GLY A 24 -14.06 6.03 14.78
CA GLY A 24 -13.99 6.69 16.09
C GLY A 24 -15.30 6.48 16.87
N GLU A 25 -16.43 6.71 16.22
CA GLU A 25 -17.75 6.47 16.80
C GLU A 25 -17.96 4.99 17.14
N ALA A 26 -17.61 4.08 16.24
CA ALA A 26 -17.72 2.64 16.48
C ALA A 26 -16.83 2.19 17.65
N THR A 27 -15.66 2.79 17.82
CA THR A 27 -14.76 2.54 18.96
C THR A 27 -15.34 3.11 20.25
N ALA A 28 -15.86 4.35 20.23
CA ALA A 28 -16.48 4.98 21.38
C ALA A 28 -17.72 4.21 21.87
N ARG A 29 -18.50 3.63 20.95
CA ARG A 29 -19.66 2.75 21.26
C ARG A 29 -19.23 1.33 21.68
N GLY A 30 -17.94 1.00 21.71
CA GLY A 30 -17.42 -0.32 22.06
C GLY A 30 -17.74 -1.42 21.04
N TRP A 31 -18.05 -1.06 19.79
CA TRP A 31 -18.24 -2.02 18.70
C TRP A 31 -16.93 -2.49 18.08
N LEU A 32 -15.88 -1.67 18.22
CA LEU A 32 -14.51 -1.97 17.83
C LEU A 32 -13.58 -1.86 19.03
N SER A 33 -12.47 -2.59 19.01
CA SER A 33 -11.42 -2.43 20.02
C SER A 33 -10.70 -1.09 19.85
N PRO A 34 -10.29 -0.44 20.94
CA PRO A 34 -9.36 0.70 20.89
C PRO A 34 -8.12 0.32 20.10
N TYR A 35 -7.56 1.25 19.34
CA TYR A 35 -6.35 1.01 18.59
C TYR A 35 -5.46 2.25 18.51
N ARG A 36 -4.18 2.00 18.24
CA ARG A 36 -3.19 3.02 17.92
C ARG A 36 -2.63 2.75 16.53
N GLU A 37 -2.72 3.74 15.64
CA GLU A 37 -2.09 3.67 14.32
C GLU A 37 -0.81 4.50 14.33
N TYR A 38 0.31 3.87 14.00
CA TYR A 38 1.62 4.50 13.87
C TYR A 38 2.02 4.61 12.41
N LYS A 39 2.33 5.84 11.98
CA LYS A 39 3.08 6.11 10.75
C LYS A 39 4.56 6.08 11.10
N VAL A 40 5.26 5.02 10.73
CA VAL A 40 6.70 4.90 10.98
C VAL A 40 7.45 5.45 9.78
N LEU A 41 8.05 6.64 9.95
CA LEU A 41 8.89 7.27 8.93
C LEU A 41 10.27 6.63 8.94
N ILE A 42 10.65 6.07 7.79
CA ILE A 42 11.95 5.43 7.59
C ILE A 42 12.85 6.40 6.83
N GLU A 43 13.92 6.85 7.47
CA GLU A 43 15.03 7.50 6.79
C GLU A 43 15.94 6.42 6.20
N VAL A 44 16.35 6.62 4.97
CA VAL A 44 17.28 5.74 4.26
C VAL A 44 18.50 6.54 3.83
N ASP A 45 19.67 5.93 3.92
CA ASP A 45 20.96 6.61 3.69
C ASP A 45 21.13 6.99 2.21
N ASP A 46 20.58 6.20 1.29
CA ASP A 46 20.68 6.44 -0.14
C ASP A 46 19.34 6.28 -0.86
N LEU A 47 18.84 7.39 -1.39
CA LEU A 47 17.67 7.47 -2.25
C LEU A 47 18.02 7.64 -3.74
N SER A 48 19.30 7.67 -4.11
CA SER A 48 19.76 8.01 -5.48
C SER A 48 19.04 7.17 -6.53
N LYS A 49 18.96 5.86 -6.32
CA LYS A 49 18.28 4.94 -7.24
C LYS A 49 16.78 5.21 -7.35
N TYR A 50 16.12 5.55 -6.24
CA TYR A 50 14.71 5.92 -6.27
C TYR A 50 14.49 7.25 -7.02
N LEU A 51 15.33 8.24 -6.79
CA LEU A 51 15.24 9.55 -7.43
C LEU A 51 15.51 9.47 -8.93
N GLU A 52 16.45 8.61 -9.37
CA GLU A 52 16.69 8.31 -10.79
C GLU A 52 15.43 7.73 -11.43
N LEU A 53 14.86 6.67 -10.85
CA LEU A 53 13.63 6.03 -11.33
C LEU A 53 12.42 6.99 -11.29
N ASN A 54 12.39 7.89 -10.31
CA ASN A 54 11.35 8.90 -10.20
C ASN A 54 11.46 9.94 -11.33
N ARG A 55 12.68 10.36 -11.70
CA ARG A 55 12.91 11.23 -12.86
C ARG A 55 12.50 10.54 -14.15
N GLU A 56 13.00 9.33 -14.41
CA GLU A 56 12.61 8.53 -15.59
C GLU A 56 11.08 8.38 -15.69
N PHE A 57 10.42 8.14 -14.56
CA PHE A 57 8.98 8.03 -14.52
C PHE A 57 8.28 9.30 -15.04
N TYR A 58 8.66 10.47 -14.53
CA TYR A 58 8.04 11.73 -14.94
C TYR A 58 8.41 12.11 -16.37
N ASP A 59 9.64 11.87 -16.81
CA ASP A 59 10.09 12.11 -18.19
C ASP A 59 9.24 11.33 -19.20
N HIS A 60 8.96 10.06 -18.93
CA HIS A 60 8.09 9.28 -19.79
C HIS A 60 6.60 9.58 -19.61
N PHE A 61 6.19 9.96 -18.40
CA PHE A 61 4.80 10.26 -18.07
C PHE A 61 4.31 11.56 -18.70
N SER A 62 5.18 12.56 -18.82
CA SER A 62 4.88 13.83 -19.47
C SER A 62 4.47 13.66 -20.94
N PHE A 63 5.02 12.66 -21.64
CA PHE A 63 4.63 12.33 -23.02
C PHE A 63 3.13 11.99 -23.15
N PHE A 64 2.52 11.45 -22.10
CA PHE A 64 1.10 11.11 -22.03
C PHE A 64 0.26 12.21 -21.35
N ASN A 65 0.75 13.45 -21.29
CA ASN A 65 0.10 14.56 -20.59
C ASN A 65 -0.30 14.20 -19.15
N HIS A 66 0.49 13.37 -18.47
CA HIS A 66 0.23 12.85 -17.13
C HIS A 66 -1.07 12.03 -17.00
N ASP A 67 -1.59 11.48 -18.10
CA ASP A 67 -2.69 10.52 -18.07
C ASP A 67 -2.16 9.11 -17.77
N PHE A 68 -2.32 8.70 -16.50
CA PHE A 68 -1.88 7.40 -16.02
C PHE A 68 -2.60 6.24 -16.73
N THR A 69 -3.89 6.40 -17.01
CA THR A 69 -4.71 5.36 -17.64
C THR A 69 -4.26 5.14 -19.09
N LEU A 70 -4.01 6.22 -19.82
CA LEU A 70 -3.50 6.17 -21.18
C LEU A 70 -2.10 5.55 -21.24
N ALA A 71 -1.18 6.00 -20.38
CA ALA A 71 0.19 5.48 -20.32
C ALA A 71 0.20 3.96 -20.04
N MET A 72 -0.58 3.48 -19.05
CA MET A 72 -0.71 2.06 -18.73
C MET A 72 -1.39 1.26 -19.84
N ALA A 73 -2.41 1.82 -20.49
CA ALA A 73 -3.07 1.16 -21.62
C ALA A 73 -2.10 1.01 -22.81
N CYS A 74 -1.31 2.04 -23.12
CA CYS A 74 -0.28 1.98 -24.16
C CYS A 74 0.86 1.01 -23.79
N ALA A 75 1.21 0.84 -22.52
CA ALA A 75 2.20 -0.13 -22.08
C ALA A 75 1.73 -1.58 -22.25
N SER A 76 0.43 -1.85 -22.07
CA SER A 76 -0.13 -3.20 -22.04
C SER A 76 -0.80 -3.66 -23.35
N LYS A 77 -1.33 -2.71 -24.16
CA LYS A 77 -2.18 -3.01 -25.33
C LYS A 77 -1.65 -2.31 -26.57
N TRP A 78 -1.25 -3.07 -27.58
CA TRP A 78 -0.77 -2.51 -28.85
C TRP A 78 -1.84 -1.69 -29.60
N GLN A 79 -3.12 -2.10 -29.49
CA GLN A 79 -4.24 -1.39 -30.09
C GLN A 79 -4.32 0.06 -29.59
N LYS A 80 -4.10 0.28 -28.28
CA LYS A 80 -4.11 1.64 -27.71
C LYS A 80 -2.97 2.51 -28.20
N ARG A 81 -1.80 1.92 -28.48
CA ARG A 81 -0.70 2.65 -29.14
C ARG A 81 -1.06 3.07 -30.56
N VAL A 82 -1.67 2.15 -31.32
CA VAL A 82 -2.12 2.45 -32.69
C VAL A 82 -3.21 3.51 -32.70
N GLU A 83 -4.19 3.45 -31.79
CA GLU A 83 -5.23 4.48 -31.64
C GLU A 83 -4.60 5.85 -31.34
N LEU A 84 -3.68 5.93 -30.40
CA LEU A 84 -2.99 7.18 -30.07
C LEU A 84 -2.14 7.69 -31.23
N ALA A 85 -1.44 6.80 -31.94
CA ALA A 85 -0.64 7.15 -33.09
C ALA A 85 -1.50 7.73 -34.24
N LYS A 86 -2.72 7.23 -34.46
CA LYS A 86 -3.67 7.79 -35.43
C LYS A 86 -4.16 9.18 -35.02
N ILE A 87 -4.34 9.43 -33.75
CA ILE A 87 -4.68 10.76 -33.22
C ILE A 87 -3.52 11.75 -33.45
N MET A 88 -2.28 11.31 -33.21
CA MET A 88 -1.08 12.13 -33.36
C MET A 88 -0.67 12.34 -34.84
N CYS A 89 -1.07 11.42 -35.73
CA CYS A 89 -0.82 11.49 -37.17
C CYS A 89 -2.15 11.24 -37.93
N PRO A 90 -3.03 12.25 -38.03
CA PRO A 90 -4.33 12.08 -38.69
C PRO A 90 -4.23 11.66 -40.17
N ASP A 91 -3.18 12.11 -40.86
CA ASP A 91 -2.91 11.78 -42.26
C ASP A 91 -2.04 10.50 -42.43
N TYR A 92 -2.21 9.54 -41.51
CA TYR A 92 -1.38 8.32 -41.42
C TYR A 92 -1.42 7.47 -42.69
N ALA A 93 -2.50 7.54 -43.51
CA ALA A 93 -2.63 6.78 -44.74
C ALA A 93 -1.63 7.29 -45.79
N ASN A 94 -1.37 8.59 -45.87
CA ASN A 94 -0.43 9.22 -46.80
C ASN A 94 0.98 9.36 -46.24
N LYS A 95 1.15 9.15 -44.91
CA LYS A 95 2.42 9.34 -44.19
C LYS A 95 2.81 8.10 -43.37
N PRO A 96 3.00 6.93 -43.99
CA PRO A 96 3.22 5.67 -43.31
C PRO A 96 4.51 5.63 -42.45
N ASP A 97 5.56 6.32 -42.87
CA ASP A 97 6.84 6.34 -42.15
C ASP A 97 6.77 7.26 -40.93
N GLU A 98 6.09 8.41 -41.02
CA GLU A 98 5.80 9.28 -39.88
C GLU A 98 4.93 8.55 -38.85
N PHE A 99 3.89 7.85 -39.28
CA PHE A 99 3.06 7.04 -38.42
C PHE A 99 3.85 5.94 -37.70
N LYS A 100 4.74 5.22 -38.39
CA LYS A 100 5.62 4.20 -37.77
C LYS A 100 6.53 4.83 -36.73
N ALA A 101 7.13 5.98 -37.02
CA ALA A 101 8.00 6.70 -36.09
C ALA A 101 7.25 7.12 -34.82
N ILE A 102 6.06 7.70 -34.93
CA ILE A 102 5.19 8.08 -33.82
C ILE A 102 4.80 6.85 -32.98
N ASN A 103 4.34 5.77 -33.62
CA ASN A 103 3.98 4.55 -32.89
C ASN A 103 5.17 3.94 -32.13
N LYS A 104 6.37 4.02 -32.69
CA LYS A 104 7.61 3.62 -32.00
C LYS A 104 7.92 4.52 -30.81
N GLN A 105 7.75 5.84 -30.91
CA GLN A 105 7.91 6.76 -29.79
C GLN A 105 6.94 6.47 -28.67
N ILE A 106 5.65 6.28 -28.98
CA ILE A 106 4.64 5.89 -27.99
C ILE A 106 5.05 4.61 -27.27
N LEU A 107 5.55 3.61 -27.99
CA LEU A 107 6.03 2.36 -27.37
C LEU A 107 7.19 2.61 -26.42
N ILE A 108 8.20 3.39 -26.84
CA ILE A 108 9.39 3.71 -26.01
C ILE A 108 8.96 4.38 -24.72
N HIS A 109 8.11 5.42 -24.80
CA HIS A 109 7.66 6.14 -23.62
C HIS A 109 6.75 5.26 -22.73
N ALA A 110 5.86 4.47 -23.29
CA ALA A 110 4.99 3.57 -22.53
C ALA A 110 5.79 2.48 -21.78
N MET A 111 6.78 1.90 -22.43
CA MET A 111 7.64 0.88 -21.80
C MET A 111 8.58 1.49 -20.77
N GLY A 112 9.16 2.68 -21.04
CA GLY A 112 9.97 3.42 -20.08
C GLY A 112 9.18 3.82 -18.84
N PHE A 113 7.98 4.36 -19.02
CA PHE A 113 7.04 4.68 -17.95
C PHE A 113 6.75 3.45 -17.07
N ASN A 114 6.39 2.33 -17.68
CA ASN A 114 6.08 1.11 -16.93
C ASN A 114 7.29 0.56 -16.18
N ARG A 115 8.49 0.55 -16.82
CA ARG A 115 9.75 0.13 -16.19
C ARG A 115 10.06 0.98 -14.97
N ALA A 116 10.01 2.30 -15.11
CA ALA A 116 10.29 3.23 -14.02
C ALA A 116 9.26 3.10 -12.89
N LEU A 117 7.97 2.96 -13.22
CA LEU A 117 6.90 2.71 -12.26
C LEU A 117 7.15 1.43 -11.45
N GLN A 118 7.49 0.32 -12.12
CA GLN A 118 7.78 -0.94 -11.43
C GLN A 118 9.07 -0.84 -10.61
N GLY A 119 10.11 -0.19 -11.14
CA GLY A 119 11.37 0.04 -10.42
C GLY A 119 11.18 0.81 -9.12
N ARG A 120 10.40 1.91 -9.14
CA ARG A 120 10.04 2.68 -7.94
C ARG A 120 9.31 1.82 -6.91
N LYS A 121 8.31 1.03 -7.36
CA LYS A 121 7.57 0.12 -6.49
C LYS A 121 8.46 -0.96 -5.88
N GLN A 122 9.37 -1.53 -6.67
CA GLN A 122 10.32 -2.54 -6.18
C GLN A 122 11.26 -1.99 -5.13
N PHE A 123 11.79 -0.77 -5.33
CA PHE A 123 12.62 -0.09 -4.33
C PHE A 123 11.87 0.05 -3.00
N ILE A 124 10.67 0.61 -3.05
CA ILE A 124 9.84 0.88 -1.87
C ILE A 124 9.42 -0.41 -1.15
N TYR A 125 8.92 -1.40 -1.91
CA TYR A 125 8.31 -2.60 -1.32
C TYR A 125 9.33 -3.59 -0.78
N ASN A 126 10.54 -3.63 -1.35
CA ASN A 126 11.58 -4.60 -0.97
C ASN A 126 12.69 -3.99 -0.11
N HIS A 127 12.53 -2.76 0.38
CA HIS A 127 13.59 -2.09 1.13
C HIS A 127 13.95 -2.86 2.41
N PRO A 128 15.25 -3.21 2.65
CA PRO A 128 15.67 -4.06 3.76
C PRO A 128 15.27 -3.52 5.13
N LYS A 129 15.35 -2.20 5.32
CA LYS A 129 15.00 -1.53 6.58
C LYS A 129 13.59 -1.84 7.07
N LYS A 130 12.63 -2.08 6.14
CA LYS A 130 11.26 -2.47 6.50
C LYS A 130 11.21 -3.86 7.14
N ILE A 131 12.08 -4.78 6.70
CA ILE A 131 12.18 -6.13 7.25
C ILE A 131 12.78 -6.05 8.66
N GLU A 132 13.90 -5.34 8.82
CA GLU A 132 14.56 -5.14 10.12
C GLU A 132 13.59 -4.57 11.16
N LEU A 133 12.85 -3.51 10.80
CA LEU A 133 11.88 -2.88 11.71
C LEU A 133 10.68 -3.79 11.98
N THR A 134 10.28 -4.62 11.02
CA THR A 134 9.24 -5.63 11.23
C THR A 134 9.71 -6.65 12.25
N ASP A 135 10.93 -7.19 12.09
CA ASP A 135 11.49 -8.17 13.03
C ASP A 135 11.64 -7.57 14.44
N LEU A 136 12.01 -6.30 14.54
CA LEU A 136 12.06 -5.57 15.81
C LEU A 136 10.66 -5.52 16.49
N ILE A 137 9.61 -5.14 15.75
CA ILE A 137 8.23 -5.11 16.27
C ILE A 137 7.82 -6.52 16.73
N LEU A 138 8.01 -7.53 15.89
CA LEU A 138 7.58 -8.89 16.17
C LEU A 138 8.32 -9.49 17.37
N LYS A 139 9.60 -9.15 17.54
CA LYS A 139 10.38 -9.54 18.72
C LYS A 139 9.80 -8.98 20.03
N HIS A 140 9.28 -7.75 20.02
CA HIS A 140 8.68 -7.11 21.19
C HIS A 140 7.19 -7.41 21.38
N ARG A 141 6.59 -8.18 20.49
CA ARG A 141 5.16 -8.54 20.50
C ARG A 141 4.93 -10.06 20.38
N GLN A 142 5.87 -10.88 20.91
CA GLN A 142 5.77 -12.33 20.86
C GLN A 142 4.60 -12.88 21.71
N ASP A 143 4.14 -12.10 22.68
CA ASP A 143 2.96 -12.38 23.51
C ASP A 143 1.63 -12.09 22.79
N LYS A 144 1.67 -11.57 21.57
CA LYS A 144 0.51 -11.13 20.80
C LYS A 144 0.33 -11.93 19.49
N LYS A 145 -0.88 -11.88 18.98
CA LYS A 145 -1.20 -12.38 17.65
C LYS A 145 -0.96 -11.27 16.64
N CYS A 146 0.01 -11.48 15.75
CA CYS A 146 0.51 -10.47 14.82
C CYS A 146 0.28 -10.89 13.37
N ILE A 147 0.02 -9.90 12.50
CA ILE A 147 -0.04 -10.09 11.05
C ILE A 147 0.85 -9.07 10.34
N THR A 148 1.53 -9.51 9.28
CA THR A 148 2.26 -8.60 8.41
C THR A 148 1.66 -8.57 7.02
N PHE A 149 1.64 -7.39 6.40
CA PHE A 149 1.15 -7.18 5.04
C PHE A 149 2.28 -6.65 4.15
N SER A 150 2.81 -7.50 3.30
CA SER A 150 3.79 -7.12 2.28
C SER A 150 3.15 -7.05 0.88
N LYS A 151 3.81 -6.40 -0.07
CA LYS A 151 3.39 -6.39 -1.49
C LYS A 151 4.07 -7.49 -2.30
N THR A 152 5.11 -8.12 -1.76
CA THR A 152 5.86 -9.18 -2.44
C THR A 152 6.03 -10.39 -1.54
N ILE A 153 5.98 -11.58 -2.13
CA ILE A 153 6.20 -12.83 -1.42
C ILE A 153 7.64 -12.88 -0.87
N LYS A 154 8.60 -12.38 -1.66
CA LYS A 154 10.00 -12.31 -1.26
C LYS A 154 10.23 -11.58 0.07
N VAL A 155 9.46 -10.52 0.33
CA VAL A 155 9.53 -9.79 1.61
C VAL A 155 8.89 -10.60 2.71
N ALA A 156 7.70 -11.19 2.50
CA ALA A 156 7.05 -12.04 3.49
C ALA A 156 7.93 -13.23 3.92
N GLU A 157 8.65 -13.84 2.96
CA GLU A 157 9.57 -14.96 3.20
C GLU A 157 10.86 -14.56 3.96
N LYS A 158 11.23 -13.28 3.95
CA LYS A 158 12.44 -12.76 4.62
C LYS A 158 12.23 -12.33 6.06
N ILE A 159 10.98 -12.20 6.50
CA ILE A 159 10.67 -11.87 7.89
C ILE A 159 11.05 -13.06 8.78
N GLY A 160 11.86 -12.80 9.81
CA GLY A 160 12.47 -13.84 10.66
C GLY A 160 11.49 -14.55 11.61
N TYR A 161 10.22 -14.14 11.68
CA TYR A 161 9.21 -14.64 12.60
C TYR A 161 7.97 -15.14 11.87
N GLY A 162 7.41 -16.26 12.33
CA GLY A 162 6.07 -16.70 11.93
C GLY A 162 6.01 -17.56 10.67
N LYS A 163 4.78 -17.85 10.24
CA LYS A 163 4.48 -18.60 9.02
C LYS A 163 4.16 -17.66 7.88
N VAL A 164 4.46 -18.09 6.65
CA VAL A 164 4.14 -17.32 5.44
C VAL A 164 2.89 -17.87 4.80
N LEU A 165 1.94 -16.99 4.46
CA LEU A 165 0.78 -17.31 3.66
C LEU A 165 0.91 -16.60 2.30
N SER A 166 1.14 -17.35 1.25
CA SER A 166 1.35 -16.81 -0.10
C SER A 166 0.68 -17.65 -1.19
N SER A 167 0.53 -17.07 -2.37
CA SER A 167 -0.03 -17.76 -3.55
C SER A 167 0.87 -18.87 -4.13
N LYS A 168 2.10 -19.02 -3.63
CA LYS A 168 2.99 -20.14 -3.98
C LYS A 168 2.54 -21.46 -3.34
N GLU A 169 1.80 -21.39 -2.24
CA GLU A 169 1.29 -22.57 -1.57
C GLU A 169 0.05 -23.10 -2.26
N THR A 170 -0.17 -24.42 -2.15
CA THR A 170 -1.43 -25.02 -2.58
C THR A 170 -2.59 -24.45 -1.76
N LYS A 171 -3.78 -24.33 -2.35
CA LYS A 171 -4.98 -23.85 -1.65
C LYS A 171 -5.26 -24.62 -0.35
N LYS A 172 -4.97 -25.93 -0.32
CA LYS A 172 -5.15 -26.77 0.86
C LYS A 172 -4.18 -26.35 1.97
N LYS A 173 -2.88 -26.22 1.65
CA LYS A 173 -1.85 -25.84 2.62
C LYS A 173 -2.07 -24.43 3.17
N GLY A 174 -2.39 -23.46 2.27
CA GLY A 174 -2.69 -22.10 2.70
C GLY A 174 -3.91 -22.02 3.63
N ARG A 175 -4.95 -22.83 3.38
CA ARG A 175 -6.11 -22.93 4.28
C ARG A 175 -5.73 -23.51 5.64
N MET A 176 -4.94 -24.58 5.66
CA MET A 176 -4.47 -25.18 6.93
C MET A 176 -3.64 -24.17 7.74
N THR A 177 -2.68 -23.49 7.11
CA THR A 177 -1.86 -22.45 7.77
C THR A 177 -2.74 -21.35 8.37
N LEU A 178 -3.79 -20.91 7.65
CA LEU A 178 -4.70 -19.89 8.13
C LEU A 178 -5.56 -20.38 9.31
N GLU A 179 -6.11 -21.60 9.26
CA GLU A 179 -6.91 -22.15 10.37
C GLU A 179 -6.05 -22.38 11.61
N GLU A 180 -4.86 -22.95 11.47
CA GLU A 180 -3.91 -23.08 12.60
C GLU A 180 -3.62 -21.72 13.26
N PHE A 181 -3.44 -20.67 12.44
CA PHE A 181 -3.21 -19.32 12.95
C PHE A 181 -4.46 -18.73 13.61
N LYS A 182 -5.67 -19.03 13.13
CA LYS A 182 -6.92 -18.59 13.76
C LYS A 182 -7.11 -19.21 15.15
N GLU A 183 -6.76 -20.46 15.33
CA GLU A 183 -6.89 -21.19 16.60
C GLU A 183 -5.80 -20.81 17.62
N ALA A 184 -4.63 -20.41 17.15
CA ALA A 184 -3.53 -20.02 18.02
C ALA A 184 -3.89 -18.78 18.84
N LYS A 185 -3.46 -18.73 20.10
CA LYS A 185 -3.61 -17.55 20.99
C LYS A 185 -2.61 -16.45 20.63
N VAL A 186 -1.40 -16.85 20.28
CA VAL A 186 -0.28 -15.99 19.89
C VAL A 186 0.36 -16.48 18.60
N GLY A 187 1.16 -15.66 17.95
CA GLY A 187 1.92 -16.06 16.77
C GLY A 187 1.92 -15.00 15.67
N VAL A 188 2.63 -15.28 14.60
CA VAL A 188 2.82 -14.37 13.49
C VAL A 188 2.42 -15.00 12.17
N LEU A 189 1.63 -14.29 11.38
CA LEU A 189 1.29 -14.66 10.00
C LEU A 189 1.79 -13.59 9.03
N ASN A 190 2.74 -13.96 8.19
CA ASN A 190 3.26 -13.08 7.15
C ASN A 190 2.48 -13.29 5.86
N THR A 191 1.90 -12.20 5.31
CA THR A 191 1.02 -12.30 4.15
C THR A 191 1.50 -11.44 2.99
N SER A 192 1.25 -11.94 1.78
CA SER A 192 1.42 -11.19 0.54
C SER A 192 0.16 -11.32 -0.28
N LYS A 193 -0.65 -10.26 -0.35
CA LYS A 193 -1.90 -10.11 -1.14
C LYS A 193 -3.06 -11.06 -0.80
N MET A 194 -2.86 -12.17 -0.07
CA MET A 194 -3.87 -13.23 0.06
C MET A 194 -4.95 -12.99 1.12
N LEU A 195 -4.78 -12.01 2.00
CA LEU A 195 -5.76 -11.73 3.06
C LEU A 195 -6.46 -10.36 2.90
N ASP A 196 -6.51 -9.84 1.69
CA ASP A 196 -7.20 -8.57 1.45
C ASP A 196 -8.74 -8.71 1.59
N GLU A 197 -9.31 -9.95 1.51
CA GLU A 197 -10.76 -10.18 1.60
C GLU A 197 -11.14 -11.36 2.55
N GLY A 198 -12.14 -11.13 3.38
CA GLY A 198 -13.02 -12.14 3.98
C GLY A 198 -12.55 -12.91 5.23
N ALA A 199 -11.27 -12.99 5.59
CA ALA A 199 -10.86 -13.81 6.74
C ALA A 199 -11.11 -13.12 8.10
N ASP A 200 -11.84 -13.78 8.98
CA ASP A 200 -11.90 -13.42 10.39
C ASP A 200 -10.77 -14.07 11.17
N ILE A 201 -10.03 -13.28 11.93
CA ILE A 201 -8.89 -13.75 12.73
C ILE A 201 -9.10 -13.29 14.18
N PRO A 202 -9.66 -14.15 15.03
CA PRO A 202 -9.91 -13.83 16.43
C PRO A 202 -8.60 -13.50 17.16
N GLY A 203 -8.64 -12.52 18.06
CA GLY A 203 -7.51 -12.14 18.90
C GLY A 203 -6.37 -11.41 18.20
N LEU A 204 -6.50 -11.11 16.90
CA LEU A 204 -5.49 -10.36 16.16
C LEU A 204 -5.29 -8.97 16.78
N SER A 205 -4.08 -8.66 17.25
CA SER A 205 -3.80 -7.46 18.05
C SER A 205 -2.79 -6.51 17.39
N VAL A 206 -1.90 -7.03 16.54
CA VAL A 206 -0.85 -6.23 15.92
C VAL A 206 -0.86 -6.44 14.40
N ALA A 207 -0.81 -5.34 13.65
CA ALA A 207 -0.55 -5.37 12.22
C ALA A 207 0.68 -4.55 11.86
N VAL A 208 1.51 -5.09 10.96
CA VAL A 208 2.62 -4.37 10.34
C VAL A 208 2.38 -4.29 8.84
N ILE A 209 2.21 -3.07 8.32
CA ILE A 209 1.96 -2.81 6.91
C ILE A 209 3.26 -2.35 6.26
N LEU A 210 3.98 -3.30 5.63
CA LEU A 210 5.25 -3.04 4.94
C LEU A 210 5.06 -2.42 3.56
N GLY A 211 3.91 -2.69 2.93
CA GLY A 211 3.63 -2.18 1.59
C GLY A 211 2.15 -1.93 1.36
N PHE A 212 1.84 -0.77 0.87
CA PHE A 212 0.49 -0.31 0.54
C PHE A 212 0.52 0.50 -0.76
N ASP A 213 -0.64 0.92 -1.23
CA ASP A 213 -0.83 1.83 -2.34
C ASP A 213 -1.75 2.98 -1.91
N SER A 214 -2.08 3.86 -2.82
CA SER A 214 -2.96 5.01 -2.55
C SER A 214 -4.41 4.63 -2.26
N SER A 215 -4.79 3.35 -2.33
CA SER A 215 -6.16 2.88 -2.10
C SER A 215 -6.54 2.96 -0.62
N PRO A 216 -7.47 3.83 -0.23
CA PRO A 216 -7.98 3.90 1.15
C PRO A 216 -8.70 2.60 1.56
N THR A 217 -9.34 1.93 0.60
CA THR A 217 -10.13 0.72 0.81
C THR A 217 -9.27 -0.42 1.34
N THR A 218 -8.16 -0.73 0.66
CA THR A 218 -7.26 -1.83 1.05
C THR A 218 -6.69 -1.60 2.45
N LYS A 219 -6.23 -0.38 2.75
CA LYS A 219 -5.69 -0.05 4.08
C LYS A 219 -6.75 -0.17 5.16
N THR A 220 -7.95 0.38 4.92
CA THR A 220 -9.07 0.31 5.88
C THR A 220 -9.51 -1.13 6.14
N GLN A 221 -9.55 -1.99 5.12
CA GLN A 221 -9.86 -3.41 5.28
C GLN A 221 -8.83 -4.14 6.15
N ARG A 222 -7.54 -3.85 5.96
CA ARG A 222 -6.45 -4.43 6.78
C ARG A 222 -6.55 -3.99 8.24
N ILE A 223 -6.73 -2.70 8.49
CA ILE A 223 -6.91 -2.15 9.85
C ILE A 223 -8.17 -2.73 10.47
N GLY A 224 -9.29 -2.77 9.75
CA GLY A 224 -10.57 -3.29 10.22
C GLY A 224 -10.51 -4.72 10.75
N ARG A 225 -9.57 -5.55 10.29
CA ARG A 225 -9.36 -6.90 10.83
C ARG A 225 -8.70 -6.89 12.20
N VAL A 226 -7.80 -5.96 12.41
CA VAL A 226 -7.00 -5.85 13.64
C VAL A 226 -7.81 -5.24 14.77
N ILE A 227 -8.70 -4.28 14.44
CA ILE A 227 -9.49 -3.55 15.43
C ILE A 227 -10.84 -4.23 15.79
N ARG A 228 -11.10 -5.45 15.31
CA ARG A 228 -12.29 -6.20 15.71
C ARG A 228 -12.36 -6.34 17.23
N LYS A 229 -13.59 -6.24 17.76
CA LYS A 229 -13.84 -6.29 19.19
C LYS A 229 -13.27 -7.57 19.80
N ALA A 230 -12.48 -7.40 20.86
CA ALA A 230 -12.06 -8.45 21.77
C ALA A 230 -11.89 -7.85 23.17
N GLU A 231 -12.09 -8.64 24.22
CA GLU A 231 -11.95 -8.19 25.59
C GLU A 231 -10.52 -7.76 25.90
N ASN A 232 -10.37 -6.67 26.63
CA ASN A 232 -9.09 -6.12 27.12
C ASN A 232 -8.02 -5.93 26.04
N LYS A 233 -8.43 -5.70 24.80
CA LYS A 233 -7.53 -5.52 23.66
C LYS A 233 -7.38 -4.06 23.28
N VAL A 234 -6.13 -3.60 23.19
CA VAL A 234 -5.74 -2.41 22.45
C VAL A 234 -4.93 -2.88 21.24
N ALA A 235 -5.44 -2.59 20.05
CA ALA A 235 -4.77 -2.99 18.81
C ALA A 235 -3.68 -1.99 18.42
N GLU A 236 -2.62 -2.46 17.76
CA GLU A 236 -1.52 -1.66 17.25
C GLU A 236 -1.36 -1.87 15.75
N VAL A 237 -1.28 -0.79 15.00
CA VAL A 237 -1.06 -0.84 13.54
C VAL A 237 0.16 0.00 13.20
N PHE A 238 1.19 -0.62 12.65
CA PHE A 238 2.41 0.04 12.21
C PHE A 238 2.42 0.10 10.68
N THR A 239 2.44 1.29 10.11
CA THR A 239 2.54 1.49 8.66
C THR A 239 3.87 2.14 8.32
N PHE A 240 4.72 1.44 7.56
CA PHE A 240 6.02 1.94 7.16
C PHE A 240 5.94 2.85 5.95
N VAL A 241 6.63 3.98 6.03
CA VAL A 241 6.69 4.99 4.98
C VAL A 241 8.14 5.43 4.82
N ILE A 242 8.73 5.21 3.65
CA ILE A 242 10.07 5.72 3.34
C ILE A 242 9.96 7.21 3.03
N LYS A 243 10.67 8.03 3.81
CA LYS A 243 10.72 9.48 3.67
C LYS A 243 11.31 9.88 2.30
N GLY A 244 10.77 10.92 1.69
CA GLY A 244 11.21 11.39 0.36
C GLY A 244 10.72 10.52 -0.80
N THR A 245 9.75 9.62 -0.58
CA THR A 245 9.17 8.80 -1.63
C THR A 245 7.67 9.03 -1.79
N VAL A 246 7.10 8.48 -2.85
CA VAL A 246 5.65 8.55 -3.11
C VAL A 246 4.80 7.87 -2.02
N GLU A 247 5.40 7.08 -1.12
CA GLU A 247 4.66 6.48 0.00
C GLU A 247 4.09 7.54 0.96
N GLU A 248 4.73 8.70 1.11
CA GLU A 248 4.19 9.79 1.94
C GLU A 248 2.85 10.28 1.39
N GLU A 249 2.76 10.44 0.06
CA GLU A 249 1.52 10.83 -0.61
C GLU A 249 0.47 9.72 -0.55
N TRP A 250 0.86 8.47 -0.77
CA TRP A 250 -0.06 7.33 -0.65
C TRP A 250 -0.61 7.20 0.77
N PHE A 251 0.25 7.40 1.78
CA PHE A 251 -0.19 7.39 3.17
C PHE A 251 -1.21 8.50 3.43
N ARG A 252 -0.91 9.73 3.03
CA ARG A 252 -1.82 10.88 3.16
C ARG A 252 -3.18 10.61 2.50
N LYS A 253 -3.19 10.09 1.26
CA LYS A 253 -4.43 9.74 0.54
C LYS A 253 -5.22 8.63 1.23
N SER A 254 -4.54 7.65 1.80
CA SER A 254 -5.18 6.48 2.43
C SER A 254 -5.64 6.71 3.87
N THR A 255 -5.21 7.81 4.52
CA THR A 255 -5.52 8.13 5.93
C THR A 255 -6.28 9.45 6.10
N SER A 256 -6.74 10.06 5.03
CA SER A 256 -7.49 11.33 5.12
C SER A 256 -8.66 11.23 6.13
N GLY A 257 -8.70 12.15 7.09
CA GLY A 257 -9.74 12.21 8.13
C GLY A 257 -9.60 11.17 9.25
N LYS A 258 -8.42 10.52 9.42
CA LYS A 258 -8.16 9.56 10.50
C LYS A 258 -7.00 10.03 11.37
N ASP A 259 -7.08 9.72 12.66
CA ASP A 259 -6.00 9.97 13.62
C ASP A 259 -4.91 8.92 13.51
N PHE A 260 -3.66 9.36 13.56
CA PHE A 260 -2.47 8.51 13.62
C PHE A 260 -1.32 9.24 14.29
N ILE A 261 -0.37 8.47 14.81
CA ILE A 261 0.83 8.96 15.50
C ILE A 261 2.01 8.83 14.54
N THR A 262 2.68 9.93 14.22
CA THR A 262 3.90 9.88 13.39
C THR A 262 5.12 9.72 14.28
N ILE A 263 5.92 8.69 13.99
CA ILE A 263 7.20 8.41 14.67
C ILE A 263 8.30 8.21 13.64
N ASP A 264 9.52 8.61 13.99
CA ASP A 264 10.70 8.21 13.20
C ASP A 264 11.07 6.76 13.52
N SER A 265 11.68 6.07 12.58
CA SER A 265 12.12 4.68 12.79
C SER A 265 13.14 4.54 13.93
N SER A 266 13.90 5.59 14.26
CA SER A 266 14.81 5.65 15.41
C SER A 266 14.08 5.58 16.75
N ASN A 267 12.85 6.11 16.84
CA ASN A 267 12.05 6.14 18.08
C ASN A 267 11.12 4.91 18.20
N LEU A 268 11.17 3.99 17.22
CA LEU A 268 10.31 2.82 17.24
C LEU A 268 10.53 1.95 18.48
N LEU A 269 11.78 1.79 18.92
CA LEU A 269 12.13 1.01 20.11
C LEU A 269 11.50 1.61 21.38
N ASP A 270 11.52 2.93 21.54
CA ASP A 270 10.92 3.62 22.69
C ASP A 270 9.41 3.39 22.75
N VAL A 271 8.74 3.45 21.58
CA VAL A 271 7.31 3.13 21.48
C VAL A 271 7.03 1.67 21.87
N LEU A 272 7.87 0.73 21.42
CA LEU A 272 7.69 -0.70 21.71
C LEU A 272 7.90 -1.04 23.19
N GLU A 273 8.80 -0.33 23.86
CA GLU A 273 9.11 -0.48 25.28
C GLU A 273 8.26 0.43 26.20
N GLY A 274 7.37 1.23 25.61
CA GLY A 274 6.49 2.15 26.37
C GLY A 274 7.21 3.31 27.01
N ARG A 275 8.39 3.70 26.51
CA ARG A 275 9.11 4.89 26.96
C ARG A 275 8.45 6.17 26.41
N GLU A 276 8.66 7.28 27.09
CA GLU A 276 8.23 8.57 26.58
C GLU A 276 8.96 8.92 25.28
N PHE A 277 8.21 9.28 24.26
CA PHE A 277 8.74 9.83 23.02
C PHE A 277 7.93 11.07 22.61
N THR A 278 8.57 11.99 21.90
CA THR A 278 7.88 13.18 21.38
C THR A 278 7.37 12.86 19.97
N PRO A 279 6.04 12.70 19.79
CA PRO A 279 5.50 12.47 18.46
C PRO A 279 5.74 13.70 17.59
N LYS A 280 6.13 13.52 16.34
CA LYS A 280 6.20 14.63 15.39
C LYS A 280 4.80 15.18 15.17
N LYS A 281 4.62 16.49 15.39
CA LYS A 281 3.39 17.19 15.01
C LYS A 281 3.20 16.98 13.50
N ASN A 282 2.01 16.54 13.11
CA ASN A 282 1.62 16.40 11.70
C ASN A 282 1.59 17.80 11.05
N LYS A 283 2.77 18.34 10.71
CA LYS A 283 2.83 19.42 9.74
C LYS A 283 2.49 18.76 8.40
N GLU A 284 1.32 19.07 7.85
CA GLU A 284 1.03 18.81 6.44
C GLU A 284 2.12 19.51 5.62
N THR A 285 3.17 18.78 5.32
CA THR A 285 4.19 19.25 4.40
C THR A 285 3.52 19.21 3.03
N LYS A 286 2.99 20.34 2.57
CA LYS A 286 2.67 20.57 1.17
C LYS A 286 3.98 20.41 0.40
N MET A 287 4.35 19.18 0.06
CA MET A 287 5.28 18.97 -1.03
C MET A 287 4.54 19.40 -2.29
N ILE A 288 4.81 20.63 -2.71
CA ILE A 288 4.44 21.12 -4.02
C ILE A 288 5.36 20.38 -4.98
N PHE A 289 4.92 19.23 -5.48
CA PHE A 289 5.48 18.71 -6.72
C PHE A 289 5.07 19.73 -7.79
N ARG A 290 5.97 20.64 -8.13
CA ARG A 290 5.82 21.45 -9.33
C ARG A 290 5.89 20.49 -10.50
N PHE A 291 4.74 20.31 -11.13
CA PHE A 291 4.56 19.67 -12.44
C PHE A 291 5.19 20.54 -13.53
#